data_bf602a5f2f4681acfd6aeed099708d02
#
_entry.id   bf602a5f2f4681acfd6aeed099708d02
#
_cell.length_a   1.000
_cell.length_b   1.000
_cell.length_c   1.000
_cell.angle_alpha   90.00
_cell.angle_beta   90.00
_cell.angle_gamma   90.00
#
_symmetry.space_group_name_H-M   'P 1'
#
loop_
_entity.id
_entity.type
_entity.pdbx_description
1 polymer ?
#
loop_
_entity_poly.entity_id
_entity_poly.type
_entity_poly.pdbx_seq_one_letter_code
_entity_poly.pdbx_strand_id
1 'polypeptide(L)'
;IRILFFNVMNRFNSVPLLKIIIPYLLGIFYALRFDVLPHVNIFFLVSTTLVVITIFSQTNTKKASLLKKTIYTISIHGFLFVLAQLSISLYDAKNDPRHYSHSMDSEKQMVIASIAEVPVFTNYGLKLTVNLTCLKYRNEWKPVTGKTIIYLKKDSLPTFHVGEFINIDSKWSYINEPKNPNEFNYKQYL
;
A
#
# COMPACT_ATOMS: atom_id res chain seq x y z
N ILE A 1 1.40 41.40 -3.46
CA ILE A 1 1.69 40.09 -2.86
C ILE A 1 0.96 39.94 -1.51
N ARG A 2 1.02 40.87 -0.58
CA ARG A 2 0.34 40.79 0.74
C ARG A 2 -1.19 40.69 0.65
N ILE A 3 -1.83 41.42 -0.26
CA ILE A 3 -3.29 41.43 -0.45
C ILE A 3 -3.77 40.09 -1.07
N LEU A 4 -3.02 39.53 -2.00
CA LEU A 4 -3.31 38.23 -2.60
C LEU A 4 -3.22 37.11 -1.55
N PHE A 5 -2.21 37.13 -0.69
CA PHE A 5 -2.04 36.19 0.39
C PHE A 5 -3.18 36.24 1.42
N PHE A 6 -3.65 37.45 1.75
CA PHE A 6 -4.75 37.65 2.68
C PHE A 6 -6.10 37.15 2.11
N ASN A 7 -6.35 37.39 0.83
CA ASN A 7 -7.54 36.87 0.14
C ASN A 7 -7.56 35.34 -0.01
N VAL A 8 -6.40 34.71 -0.28
CA VAL A 8 -6.26 33.25 -0.33
C VAL A 8 -6.49 32.66 1.06
N MET A 9 -5.92 33.27 2.11
CA MET A 9 -6.08 32.81 3.50
C MET A 9 -7.53 32.91 3.99
N ASN A 10 -8.27 33.98 3.61
CA ASN A 10 -9.68 34.13 3.94
C ASN A 10 -10.57 33.12 3.20
N ARG A 11 -10.28 32.83 1.93
CA ARG A 11 -10.96 31.75 1.19
C ARG A 11 -10.67 30.37 1.77
N PHE A 12 -9.44 30.12 2.23
CA PHE A 12 -9.07 28.88 2.89
C PHE A 12 -9.83 28.70 4.22
N ASN A 13 -10.09 29.77 4.95
CA ASN A 13 -10.87 29.74 6.18
C ASN A 13 -12.37 29.52 5.94
N SER A 14 -12.89 29.84 4.78
CA SER A 14 -14.30 29.66 4.42
C SER A 14 -14.65 28.23 3.97
N VAL A 15 -13.65 27.36 3.73
CA VAL A 15 -13.87 25.97 3.29
C VAL A 15 -13.30 25.01 4.32
N PRO A 16 -14.07 24.61 5.34
CA PRO A 16 -13.61 23.74 6.42
C PRO A 16 -13.13 22.37 5.91
N LEU A 17 -13.68 21.89 4.80
CA LEU A 17 -13.30 20.62 4.19
C LEU A 17 -11.83 20.59 3.73
N LEU A 18 -11.30 21.71 3.21
CA LEU A 18 -9.89 21.80 2.80
C LEU A 18 -8.93 21.59 3.97
N LYS A 19 -9.29 22.04 5.17
CA LYS A 19 -8.47 21.85 6.37
C LYS A 19 -8.34 20.40 6.78
N ILE A 20 -9.32 19.57 6.44
CA ILE A 20 -9.33 18.12 6.71
C ILE A 20 -8.61 17.36 5.58
N ILE A 21 -8.89 17.72 4.33
CA ILE A 21 -8.37 16.99 3.16
C ILE A 21 -6.86 17.17 3.01
N ILE A 22 -6.31 18.36 3.24
CA ILE A 22 -4.88 18.61 3.03
C ILE A 22 -3.99 17.72 3.88
N PRO A 23 -4.13 17.64 5.21
CA PRO A 23 -3.28 16.77 6.02
C PRO A 23 -3.47 15.28 5.66
N TYR A 24 -4.68 14.88 5.27
CA TYR A 24 -4.96 13.53 4.82
C TYR A 24 -4.23 13.21 3.50
N LEU A 25 -4.31 14.09 2.50
CA LEU A 25 -3.58 13.91 1.23
C LEU A 25 -2.06 13.91 1.42
N LEU A 26 -1.54 14.76 2.31
CA LEU A 26 -0.13 14.76 2.65
C LEU A 26 0.30 13.43 3.28
N GLY A 27 -0.55 12.84 4.12
CA GLY A 27 -0.32 11.52 4.70
C GLY A 27 -0.28 10.41 3.66
N ILE A 28 -1.19 10.42 2.68
CA ILE A 28 -1.18 9.49 1.53
C ILE A 28 0.13 9.66 0.74
N PHE A 29 0.45 10.90 0.36
CA PHE A 29 1.66 11.17 -0.41
C PHE A 29 2.93 10.69 0.30
N TYR A 30 3.01 10.92 1.62
CA TYR A 30 4.12 10.46 2.44
C TYR A 30 4.20 8.94 2.46
N ALA A 31 3.06 8.24 2.68
CA ALA A 31 3.02 6.78 2.70
C ALA A 31 3.42 6.13 1.36
N LEU A 32 3.04 6.75 0.25
CA LEU A 32 3.43 6.27 -1.09
C LEU A 32 4.92 6.50 -1.40
N ARG A 33 5.56 7.47 -0.74
CA ARG A 33 6.98 7.81 -0.96
C ARG A 33 7.93 7.07 -0.03
N PHE A 34 7.47 6.76 1.18
CA PHE A 34 8.26 6.13 2.23
C PHE A 34 7.55 4.88 2.74
N ASP A 35 8.27 3.76 2.77
CA ASP A 35 7.74 2.50 3.33
C ASP A 35 7.62 2.64 4.86
N VAL A 36 6.41 2.95 5.33
CA VAL A 36 6.14 3.08 6.77
C VAL A 36 5.47 1.81 7.29
N LEU A 37 6.08 1.21 8.29
CA LEU A 37 5.59 -0.04 8.88
C LEU A 37 4.23 0.17 9.58
N PRO A 38 3.25 -0.73 9.38
CA PRO A 38 1.89 -0.57 9.91
C PRO A 38 1.83 -0.41 11.43
N HIS A 39 2.66 -1.14 12.17
CA HIS A 39 2.69 -1.07 13.63
C HIS A 39 3.18 0.30 14.16
N VAL A 40 4.09 0.97 13.44
CA VAL A 40 4.53 2.33 13.77
C VAL A 40 3.37 3.31 13.58
N ASN A 41 2.62 3.17 12.48
CA ASN A 41 1.45 3.99 12.22
C ASN A 41 0.35 3.79 13.29
N ILE A 42 0.11 2.56 13.73
CA ILE A 42 -0.84 2.27 14.81
C ILE A 42 -0.43 2.96 16.11
N PHE A 43 0.85 2.90 16.47
CA PHE A 43 1.36 3.57 17.67
C PHE A 43 1.13 5.09 17.62
N PHE A 44 1.48 5.73 16.50
CA PHE A 44 1.24 7.16 16.31
C PHE A 44 -0.25 7.51 16.29
N LEU A 45 -1.10 6.67 15.70
CA LEU A 45 -2.55 6.87 15.69
C LEU A 45 -3.12 6.85 17.12
N VAL A 46 -2.75 5.87 17.92
CA VAL A 46 -3.20 5.77 19.31
C VAL A 46 -2.73 6.98 20.13
N SER A 47 -1.46 7.37 19.99
CA SER A 47 -0.92 8.52 20.74
C SER A 47 -1.58 9.84 20.33
N THR A 48 -1.81 10.09 19.04
CA THR A 48 -2.51 11.29 18.57
C THR A 48 -3.97 11.31 19.00
N THR A 49 -4.65 10.15 19.01
CA THR A 49 -6.03 10.01 19.50
C THR A 49 -6.12 10.37 20.97
N LEU A 50 -5.21 9.86 21.81
CA LEU A 50 -5.16 10.18 23.24
C LEU A 50 -4.95 11.69 23.48
N VAL A 51 -4.07 12.33 22.70
CA VAL A 51 -3.86 13.78 22.78
C VAL A 51 -5.13 14.54 22.40
N VAL A 52 -5.82 14.15 21.33
CA VAL A 52 -7.10 14.78 20.93
C VAL A 52 -8.15 14.65 22.04
N ILE A 53 -8.32 13.47 22.62
CA ILE A 53 -9.30 13.22 23.71
C ILE A 53 -8.96 14.08 24.93
N THR A 54 -7.71 14.09 25.38
CA THR A 54 -7.32 14.85 26.58
C THR A 54 -7.51 16.35 26.39
N ILE A 55 -7.20 16.88 25.24
CA ILE A 55 -7.39 18.31 24.96
C ILE A 55 -8.87 18.65 24.80
N PHE A 56 -9.66 17.78 24.14
CA PHE A 56 -11.10 17.97 23.99
C PHE A 56 -11.80 18.05 25.34
N SER A 57 -11.46 17.17 26.29
CA SER A 57 -12.03 17.21 27.64
C SER A 57 -11.72 18.52 28.39
N GLN A 58 -10.60 19.16 28.07
CA GLN A 58 -10.19 20.44 28.70
C GLN A 58 -10.72 21.69 27.97
N THR A 59 -11.06 21.60 26.67
CA THR A 59 -11.56 22.75 25.89
C THR A 59 -13.03 23.08 26.17
N ASN A 60 -13.76 22.16 26.78
CA ASN A 60 -15.18 22.34 27.12
C ASN A 60 -15.39 23.36 28.25
N THR A 61 -14.33 23.92 28.83
CA THR A 61 -14.41 25.01 29.78
C THR A 61 -14.45 26.35 29.05
N LYS A 62 -15.35 27.25 29.44
CA LYS A 62 -15.60 28.56 28.83
C LYS A 62 -14.38 29.50 28.71
N LYS A 63 -13.22 29.14 29.28
CA LYS A 63 -11.96 29.90 29.29
C LYS A 63 -10.81 29.14 28.62
N ALA A 64 -11.04 28.43 27.52
CA ALA A 64 -9.94 27.73 26.84
C ALA A 64 -8.95 28.76 26.25
N SER A 65 -7.69 28.69 26.69
CA SER A 65 -6.57 29.49 26.18
C SER A 65 -6.37 29.27 24.66
N LEU A 66 -5.93 30.30 23.95
CA LEU A 66 -5.55 30.25 22.53
C LEU A 66 -4.58 29.07 22.25
N LEU A 67 -3.63 28.88 23.17
CA LEU A 67 -2.64 27.80 23.08
C LEU A 67 -3.29 26.41 23.05
N LYS A 68 -4.32 26.15 23.87
CA LYS A 68 -5.07 24.88 23.87
C LYS A 68 -5.78 24.64 22.53
N LYS A 69 -6.40 25.68 21.96
CA LYS A 69 -7.06 25.60 20.64
C LYS A 69 -6.07 25.27 19.53
N THR A 70 -4.87 25.88 19.55
CA THR A 70 -3.82 25.62 18.57
C THR A 70 -3.31 24.18 18.67
N ILE A 71 -3.01 23.68 19.88
CA ILE A 71 -2.57 22.31 20.08
C ILE A 71 -3.65 21.32 19.62
N TYR A 72 -4.92 21.57 19.94
CA TYR A 72 -6.04 20.75 19.47
C TYR A 72 -6.10 20.65 17.94
N THR A 73 -5.96 21.80 17.26
CA THR A 73 -5.96 21.85 15.80
C THR A 73 -4.79 21.06 15.20
N ILE A 74 -3.57 21.25 15.74
CA ILE A 74 -2.38 20.49 15.29
C ILE A 74 -2.57 18.99 15.51
N SER A 75 -3.13 18.59 16.65
CA SER A 75 -3.37 17.19 16.97
C SER A 75 -4.37 16.52 16.01
N ILE A 76 -5.44 17.23 15.63
CA ILE A 76 -6.39 16.71 14.63
C ILE A 76 -5.73 16.55 13.27
N HIS A 77 -4.92 17.51 12.83
CA HIS A 77 -4.20 17.39 11.55
C HIS A 77 -3.18 16.25 11.57
N GLY A 78 -2.47 16.09 12.69
CA GLY A 78 -1.57 14.97 12.92
C GLY A 78 -2.30 13.61 12.90
N PHE A 79 -3.46 13.53 13.54
CA PHE A 79 -4.31 12.34 13.51
C PHE A 79 -4.74 11.97 12.08
N LEU A 80 -5.24 12.94 11.31
CA LEU A 80 -5.65 12.71 9.92
C LEU A 80 -4.48 12.27 9.02
N PHE A 81 -3.31 12.86 9.23
CA PHE A 81 -2.09 12.50 8.52
C PHE A 81 -1.69 11.04 8.79
N VAL A 82 -1.68 10.62 10.06
CA VAL A 82 -1.34 9.24 10.44
C VAL A 82 -2.42 8.25 10.02
N LEU A 83 -3.70 8.64 10.09
CA LEU A 83 -4.81 7.82 9.63
C LEU A 83 -4.69 7.50 8.13
N ALA A 84 -4.30 8.50 7.33
CA ALA A 84 -4.05 8.30 5.90
C ALA A 84 -2.90 7.33 5.63
N GLN A 85 -1.80 7.45 6.37
CA GLN A 85 -0.68 6.52 6.25
C GLN A 85 -1.08 5.10 6.62
N LEU A 86 -1.81 4.93 7.71
CA LEU A 86 -2.31 3.63 8.15
C LEU A 86 -3.22 3.01 7.08
N SER A 87 -4.12 3.80 6.49
CA SER A 87 -5.01 3.33 5.43
C SER A 87 -4.21 2.76 4.23
N ILE A 88 -3.19 3.45 3.76
CA ILE A 88 -2.32 2.96 2.68
C ILE A 88 -1.54 1.71 3.12
N SER A 89 -0.97 1.75 4.31
CA SER A 89 -0.17 0.64 4.86
C SER A 89 -0.97 -0.66 5.01
N LEU A 90 -2.25 -0.56 5.39
CA LEU A 90 -3.15 -1.72 5.49
C LEU A 90 -3.62 -2.23 4.12
N TYR A 91 -3.63 -1.35 3.12
CA TYR A 91 -4.01 -1.71 1.75
C TYR A 91 -2.85 -2.33 0.95
N ASP A 92 -1.61 -2.16 1.40
CA ASP A 92 -0.45 -2.74 0.74
C ASP A 92 -0.45 -4.27 0.94
N ALA A 93 -0.59 -5.01 -0.17
CA ALA A 93 -0.61 -6.47 -0.17
C ALA A 93 0.63 -7.10 0.48
N LYS A 94 1.78 -6.42 0.45
CA LYS A 94 3.02 -6.89 1.08
C LYS A 94 2.93 -6.97 2.60
N ASN A 95 2.03 -6.20 3.20
CA ASN A 95 1.80 -6.21 4.64
C ASN A 95 0.81 -7.31 5.08
N ASP A 96 0.16 -8.03 4.14
CA ASP A 96 -0.63 -9.23 4.46
C ASP A 96 0.33 -10.34 4.94
N PRO A 97 0.16 -10.89 6.15
CA PRO A 97 0.98 -12.01 6.64
C PRO A 97 0.97 -13.24 5.73
N ARG A 98 -0.07 -13.39 4.90
CA ARG A 98 -0.20 -14.48 3.93
C ARG A 98 0.40 -14.15 2.57
N HIS A 99 0.95 -12.95 2.37
CA HIS A 99 1.56 -12.62 1.10
C HIS A 99 2.74 -13.55 0.81
N TYR A 100 2.79 -14.07 -0.40
CA TYR A 100 3.77 -15.09 -0.81
C TYR A 100 5.23 -14.67 -0.57
N SER A 101 5.54 -13.37 -0.58
CA SER A 101 6.90 -12.87 -0.36
C SER A 101 7.49 -13.25 0.99
N HIS A 102 6.65 -13.53 2.01
CA HIS A 102 7.10 -13.96 3.34
C HIS A 102 7.49 -15.44 3.38
N SER A 103 7.10 -16.22 2.37
CA SER A 103 7.34 -17.66 2.28
C SER A 103 8.16 -18.06 1.06
N MET A 104 8.63 -17.09 0.27
CA MET A 104 9.52 -17.35 -0.87
C MET A 104 10.88 -17.81 -0.40
N ASP A 105 11.37 -18.87 -1.05
CA ASP A 105 12.73 -19.35 -0.90
C ASP A 105 13.49 -19.20 -2.23
N SER A 106 14.82 -19.16 -2.15
CA SER A 106 15.71 -19.14 -3.33
C SER A 106 15.74 -20.48 -4.10
N GLU A 107 15.20 -21.52 -3.50
CA GLU A 107 15.08 -22.84 -4.11
C GLU A 107 13.82 -22.97 -4.96
N LYS A 108 13.73 -24.07 -5.72
CA LYS A 108 12.51 -24.41 -6.45
C LYS A 108 11.36 -24.70 -5.48
N GLN A 109 10.24 -24.12 -5.73
CA GLN A 109 9.03 -24.29 -4.93
C GLN A 109 7.84 -24.65 -5.82
N MET A 110 7.03 -25.59 -5.34
CA MET A 110 5.75 -25.90 -5.97
C MET A 110 4.68 -24.92 -5.52
N VAL A 111 3.90 -24.43 -6.47
CA VAL A 111 2.85 -23.44 -6.23
C VAL A 111 1.59 -23.82 -6.99
N ILE A 112 0.45 -23.68 -6.33
CA ILE A 112 -0.86 -23.75 -6.96
C ILE A 112 -1.34 -22.31 -7.15
N ALA A 113 -1.71 -21.99 -8.39
CA ALA A 113 -2.18 -20.67 -8.77
C ALA A 113 -3.38 -20.76 -9.71
N SER A 114 -4.25 -19.77 -9.69
CA SER A 114 -5.34 -19.60 -10.65
C SER A 114 -4.99 -18.54 -11.69
N ILE A 115 -5.35 -18.76 -12.94
CA ILE A 115 -5.11 -17.80 -14.02
C ILE A 115 -6.04 -16.62 -13.85
N ALA A 116 -5.45 -15.42 -13.67
CA ALA A 116 -6.17 -14.20 -13.36
C ALA A 116 -6.59 -13.41 -14.60
N GLU A 117 -5.82 -13.49 -15.67
CA GLU A 117 -6.00 -12.71 -16.89
C GLU A 117 -5.85 -13.60 -18.13
N VAL A 118 -6.38 -13.12 -19.25
CA VAL A 118 -6.25 -13.83 -20.53
C VAL A 118 -4.76 -13.99 -20.88
N PRO A 119 -4.31 -15.21 -21.18
CA PRO A 119 -2.93 -15.47 -21.58
C PRO A 119 -2.50 -14.66 -22.81
N VAL A 120 -1.29 -14.10 -22.77
CA VAL A 120 -0.77 -13.25 -23.84
C VAL A 120 0.50 -13.84 -24.41
N PHE A 121 0.53 -14.08 -25.73
CA PHE A 121 1.75 -14.47 -26.42
C PHE A 121 2.71 -13.29 -26.55
N THR A 122 3.94 -13.49 -26.13
CA THR A 122 5.04 -12.53 -26.21
C THR A 122 6.20 -13.10 -27.02
N ASN A 123 7.20 -12.29 -27.33
CA ASN A 123 8.43 -12.75 -28.01
C ASN A 123 9.20 -13.79 -27.17
N TYR A 124 9.03 -13.80 -25.85
CA TYR A 124 9.70 -14.69 -24.89
C TYR A 124 8.91 -15.97 -24.57
N GLY A 125 7.66 -16.08 -25.06
CA GLY A 125 6.77 -17.19 -24.77
C GLY A 125 5.38 -16.74 -24.34
N LEU A 126 4.62 -17.63 -23.71
CA LEU A 126 3.29 -17.32 -23.18
C LEU A 126 3.41 -16.68 -21.81
N LYS A 127 2.91 -15.46 -21.69
CA LYS A 127 2.79 -14.73 -20.43
C LYS A 127 1.46 -15.09 -19.77
N LEU A 128 1.52 -15.61 -18.55
CA LEU A 128 0.37 -15.85 -17.68
C LEU A 128 0.43 -14.93 -16.49
N THR A 129 -0.64 -14.21 -16.22
CA THR A 129 -0.85 -13.50 -14.96
C THR A 129 -1.68 -14.38 -14.05
N VAL A 130 -1.17 -14.71 -12.88
CA VAL A 130 -1.80 -15.67 -11.97
C VAL A 130 -1.92 -15.15 -10.55
N ASN A 131 -3.00 -15.55 -9.87
CA ASN A 131 -3.16 -15.35 -8.44
C ASN A 131 -2.69 -16.61 -7.71
N LEU A 132 -1.77 -16.44 -6.77
CA LEU A 132 -1.25 -17.54 -5.97
C LEU A 132 -2.29 -17.95 -4.91
N THR A 133 -2.47 -19.25 -4.76
CA THR A 133 -3.43 -19.81 -3.79
C THR A 133 -2.73 -20.58 -2.69
N CYS A 134 -1.79 -21.46 -3.05
CA CYS A 134 -1.02 -22.25 -2.11
C CYS A 134 0.44 -22.35 -2.56
N LEU A 135 1.35 -22.38 -1.61
CA LEU A 135 2.78 -22.57 -1.82
C LEU A 135 3.28 -23.71 -0.94
N LYS A 136 4.10 -24.60 -1.50
CA LYS A 136 4.71 -25.69 -0.76
C LYS A 136 5.99 -25.20 -0.09
N TYR A 137 5.93 -25.07 1.24
CA TYR A 137 7.07 -24.63 2.06
C TYR A 137 7.43 -25.73 3.05
N ARG A 138 8.68 -26.16 3.07
CA ARG A 138 9.18 -27.25 3.94
C ARG A 138 8.29 -28.49 3.92
N ASN A 139 7.86 -28.90 2.72
CA ASN A 139 7.00 -30.05 2.46
C ASN A 139 5.52 -29.93 2.92
N GLU A 140 5.08 -28.77 3.37
CA GLU A 140 3.69 -28.46 3.74
C GLU A 140 3.09 -27.44 2.79
N TRP A 141 1.80 -27.62 2.46
CA TRP A 141 1.06 -26.63 1.69
C TRP A 141 0.56 -25.51 2.60
N LYS A 142 0.98 -24.28 2.30
CA LYS A 142 0.53 -23.08 3.01
C LYS A 142 -0.33 -22.21 2.09
N PRO A 143 -1.51 -21.76 2.55
CA PRO A 143 -2.28 -20.80 1.79
C PRO A 143 -1.52 -19.48 1.72
N VAL A 144 -1.42 -18.94 0.51
CA VAL A 144 -0.75 -17.66 0.24
C VAL A 144 -1.62 -16.78 -0.62
N THR A 145 -1.37 -15.48 -0.56
CA THR A 145 -2.00 -14.47 -1.39
C THR A 145 -0.94 -13.75 -2.24
N GLY A 146 -1.37 -13.19 -3.34
CA GLY A 146 -0.53 -12.36 -4.19
C GLY A 146 -0.68 -12.69 -5.66
N LYS A 147 -0.26 -11.76 -6.50
CA LYS A 147 -0.33 -11.85 -7.96
C LYS A 147 1.08 -11.92 -8.52
N THR A 148 1.29 -12.75 -9.52
CA THR A 148 2.61 -12.91 -10.16
C THR A 148 2.48 -13.17 -11.65
N ILE A 149 3.60 -13.06 -12.36
CA ILE A 149 3.68 -13.33 -13.78
C ILE A 149 4.58 -14.55 -14.01
N ILE A 150 4.11 -15.43 -14.90
CA ILE A 150 4.82 -16.62 -15.32
C ILE A 150 5.04 -16.54 -16.82
N TYR A 151 6.24 -16.89 -17.26
CA TYR A 151 6.57 -17.03 -18.67
C TYR A 151 6.80 -18.51 -18.99
N LEU A 152 5.96 -19.08 -19.83
CA LEU A 152 6.10 -20.43 -20.35
C LEU A 152 6.77 -20.40 -21.72
N LYS A 153 7.77 -21.27 -21.93
CA LYS A 153 8.41 -21.41 -23.23
C LYS A 153 7.41 -21.93 -24.27
N LYS A 154 7.65 -21.59 -25.53
CA LYS A 154 6.70 -21.77 -26.64
C LYS A 154 6.48 -23.22 -27.09
N ASP A 155 7.23 -24.18 -26.55
CA ASP A 155 7.20 -25.58 -26.99
C ASP A 155 6.02 -26.32 -26.35
N SER A 156 4.99 -26.66 -27.14
CA SER A 156 3.85 -27.49 -26.77
C SER A 156 3.01 -27.00 -25.60
N LEU A 157 2.51 -25.77 -25.71
CA LEU A 157 1.67 -25.19 -24.66
C LEU A 157 0.21 -25.62 -24.81
N PRO A 158 -0.43 -26.10 -23.72
CA PRO A 158 -1.87 -26.25 -23.67
C PRO A 158 -2.57 -24.89 -23.78
N THR A 159 -3.83 -24.91 -24.17
CA THR A 159 -4.68 -23.74 -24.08
C THR A 159 -5.07 -23.50 -22.63
N PHE A 160 -4.82 -22.31 -22.13
CA PHE A 160 -5.14 -21.91 -20.77
C PHE A 160 -6.32 -20.94 -20.76
N HIS A 161 -7.23 -21.11 -19.80
CA HIS A 161 -8.40 -20.23 -19.63
C HIS A 161 -8.37 -19.51 -18.29
N VAL A 162 -8.97 -18.34 -18.24
CA VAL A 162 -9.09 -17.59 -16.98
C VAL A 162 -9.89 -18.38 -15.97
N GLY A 163 -9.40 -18.44 -14.73
CA GLY A 163 -9.99 -19.22 -13.63
C GLY A 163 -9.46 -20.64 -13.49
N GLU A 164 -8.73 -21.16 -14.47
CA GLU A 164 -8.10 -22.49 -14.34
C GLU A 164 -6.99 -22.50 -13.29
N PHE A 165 -6.88 -23.61 -12.58
CA PHE A 165 -5.80 -23.85 -11.61
C PHE A 165 -4.64 -24.56 -12.29
N ILE A 166 -3.43 -24.05 -12.03
CA ILE A 166 -2.18 -24.62 -12.51
C ILE A 166 -1.26 -24.93 -11.34
N ASN A 167 -0.54 -26.04 -11.47
CA ASN A 167 0.54 -26.39 -10.54
C ASN A 167 1.87 -26.07 -11.20
N ILE A 168 2.70 -25.31 -10.53
CA ILE A 168 3.94 -24.77 -11.07
C ILE A 168 5.08 -25.20 -10.16
N ASP A 169 6.09 -25.82 -10.74
CA ASP A 169 7.38 -26.06 -10.07
C ASP A 169 8.42 -25.14 -10.69
N SER A 170 8.75 -24.06 -10.01
CA SER A 170 9.63 -23.03 -10.57
C SER A 170 10.52 -22.39 -9.49
N LYS A 171 11.62 -21.85 -9.98
CA LYS A 171 12.46 -20.95 -9.21
C LYS A 171 11.95 -19.53 -9.38
N TRP A 172 11.69 -18.87 -8.27
CA TRP A 172 11.22 -17.48 -8.24
C TRP A 172 12.37 -16.50 -8.40
N SER A 173 12.14 -15.43 -9.10
CA SER A 173 13.07 -14.31 -9.19
C SER A 173 12.34 -13.00 -8.90
N TYR A 174 13.00 -12.14 -8.14
CA TYR A 174 12.51 -10.76 -7.98
C TYR A 174 12.65 -10.00 -9.29
N ILE A 175 11.69 -9.12 -9.55
CA ILE A 175 11.79 -8.19 -10.67
C ILE A 175 12.87 -7.17 -10.32
N ASN A 176 13.89 -7.11 -11.16
CA ASN A 176 14.97 -6.15 -11.01
C ASN A 176 14.45 -4.72 -11.14
N GLU A 177 15.04 -3.81 -10.40
CA GLU A 177 14.83 -2.38 -10.60
C GLU A 177 15.45 -1.93 -11.93
N PRO A 178 14.88 -0.89 -12.56
CA PRO A 178 15.44 -0.36 -13.79
C PRO A 178 16.88 0.08 -13.59
N LYS A 179 17.76 -0.34 -14.48
CA LYS A 179 19.20 0.01 -14.43
C LYS A 179 19.48 1.38 -15.01
N ASN A 180 18.59 1.87 -15.87
CA ASN A 180 18.73 3.17 -16.54
C ASN A 180 17.70 4.16 -15.99
N PRO A 181 18.02 5.45 -15.86
CA PRO A 181 17.12 6.47 -15.30
C PRO A 181 15.78 6.62 -16.05
N ASN A 182 15.75 6.28 -17.36
CA ASN A 182 14.57 6.40 -18.22
C ASN A 182 13.95 5.04 -18.58
N GLU A 183 14.40 3.96 -17.94
CA GLU A 183 13.84 2.64 -18.15
C GLU A 183 12.51 2.51 -17.40
N PHE A 184 11.52 1.88 -18.04
CA PHE A 184 10.22 1.64 -17.42
C PHE A 184 10.36 0.77 -16.16
N ASN A 185 9.88 1.27 -15.03
CA ASN A 185 9.93 0.54 -13.77
C ASN A 185 8.82 -0.54 -13.71
N TYR A 186 9.16 -1.73 -14.19
CA TYR A 186 8.24 -2.86 -14.26
C TYR A 186 7.83 -3.38 -12.87
N LYS A 187 8.72 -3.27 -11.87
CA LYS A 187 8.45 -3.64 -10.47
C LYS A 187 7.35 -2.78 -9.84
N GLN A 188 7.29 -1.52 -10.24
CA GLN A 188 6.32 -0.56 -9.72
C GLN A 188 4.97 -0.64 -10.44
N TYR A 189 4.98 -1.19 -11.67
CA TYR A 189 3.78 -1.37 -12.49
C TYR A 189 2.97 -2.63 -12.09
N LEU A 190 3.60 -3.64 -11.52
CA LEU A 190 2.99 -4.90 -11.09
C LEU A 190 2.60 -4.86 -9.61
#